data_6e9a5ad9d7116c533a149ae185f4605b
#
_entry.id   6e9a5ad9d7116c533a149ae185f4605b
#
_cell.length_a   1.000
_cell.length_b   1.000
_cell.length_c   1.000
_cell.angle_alpha   90.00
_cell.angle_beta   90.00
_cell.angle_gamma   90.00
#
_symmetry.space_group_name_H-M   'P 1'
#
loop_
_entity.id
_entity.type
_entity.pdbx_description
1 polymer ?
#
loop_
_entity_poly.entity_id
_entity_poly.type
_entity_poly.pdbx_seq_one_letter_code
_entity_poly.pdbx_strand_id
1 'polypeptide(L)'
;RLLPVLGACQPLRGLMSTNRHHVKKDGIYFPHMPLMLGGANTSNAQEKSVQVLFLDECWQYSDLITQFKKRLHDRWNGYALLTSQSFEEPHQLTEEWRSGEEFQWCHSCPSCSEWVKPAWVDIKYEECKNKNGEWNWGALVKTVRHECPHCGHVTPDTTAARRALTQRSEWRSE
;
A
#
# COMPACT_ATOMS: atom_id res chain seq x y z
N ARG A 1 3.41 18.03 3.16
CA ARG A 1 2.22 18.08 4.07
C ARG A 1 2.14 16.85 4.98
N LEU A 2 3.29 16.31 5.44
CA LEU A 2 3.34 15.13 6.31
C LEU A 2 2.91 15.46 7.75
N LEU A 3 3.22 16.65 8.26
CA LEU A 3 2.95 17.05 9.64
C LEU A 3 1.50 16.89 10.11
N PRO A 4 0.46 17.30 9.34
CA PRO A 4 -0.92 17.09 9.76
C PRO A 4 -1.27 15.61 9.91
N VAL A 5 -0.72 14.75 9.05
CA VAL A 5 -0.93 13.30 9.11
C VAL A 5 -0.29 12.71 10.35
N LEU A 6 0.97 13.07 10.65
CA LEU A 6 1.66 12.63 11.85
C LEU A 6 0.97 13.13 13.12
N GLY A 7 0.48 14.37 13.12
CA GLY A 7 -0.28 14.95 14.23
C GLY A 7 -1.66 14.30 14.44
N ALA A 8 -2.25 13.72 13.41
CA ALA A 8 -3.48 12.93 13.50
C ALA A 8 -3.23 11.50 13.99
N CYS A 9 -2.00 10.99 13.82
CA CYS A 9 -1.61 9.65 14.27
C CYS A 9 -1.47 9.62 15.79
N GLN A 10 -2.41 8.96 16.47
CA GLN A 10 -2.50 8.94 17.92
C GLN A 10 -1.20 8.50 18.63
N PRO A 11 -0.51 7.43 18.20
CA PRO A 11 0.76 7.00 18.81
C PRO A 11 1.90 8.02 18.66
N LEU A 12 1.91 8.80 17.58
CA LEU A 12 2.99 9.74 17.28
C LEU A 12 2.77 11.13 17.87
N ARG A 13 1.51 11.51 18.11
CA ARG A 13 1.14 12.84 18.62
C ARG A 13 1.90 13.21 19.89
N GLY A 14 2.02 12.29 20.84
CA GLY A 14 2.73 12.50 22.10
C GLY A 14 4.26 12.58 21.99
N LEU A 15 4.79 12.10 20.84
CA LEU A 15 6.23 12.09 20.55
C LEU A 15 6.67 13.29 19.72
N MET A 16 5.74 14.05 19.16
CA MET A 16 6.06 15.22 18.35
C MET A 16 6.57 16.35 19.23
N SER A 17 7.74 16.85 18.92
CA SER A 17 8.32 17.98 19.64
C SER A 17 7.59 19.30 19.32
N THR A 18 7.39 20.12 20.32
CA THR A 18 6.92 21.51 20.16
C THR A 18 8.03 22.46 19.70
N ASN A 19 9.29 22.01 19.73
CA ASN A 19 10.42 22.80 19.27
C ASN A 19 10.46 22.84 17.73
N ARG A 20 10.31 24.03 17.16
CA ARG A 20 10.35 24.24 15.70
C ARG A 20 11.65 23.77 15.03
N HIS A 21 12.75 23.70 15.76
CA HIS A 21 14.05 23.22 15.23
C HIS A 21 14.09 21.70 15.05
N HIS A 22 13.17 20.96 15.64
CA HIS A 22 13.02 19.52 15.46
C HIS A 22 12.18 19.15 14.23
N VAL A 23 11.61 20.13 13.56
CA VAL A 23 10.84 19.95 12.30
C VAL A 23 11.51 20.78 11.22
N LYS A 24 12.18 20.10 10.30
CA LYS A 24 12.89 20.70 9.18
C LYS A 24 12.27 20.24 7.86
N LYS A 25 12.70 20.86 6.75
CA LYS A 25 12.23 20.48 5.41
C LYS A 25 12.62 19.04 5.05
N ASP A 26 13.77 18.61 5.52
CA ASP A 26 14.43 17.33 5.22
C ASP A 26 14.36 16.32 6.36
N GLY A 27 13.69 16.65 7.47
CA GLY A 27 13.59 15.71 8.58
C GLY A 27 12.74 16.16 9.75
N ILE A 28 12.26 15.18 10.49
CA ILE A 28 11.52 15.35 11.74
C ILE A 28 12.23 14.56 12.83
N TYR A 29 12.58 15.23 13.92
CA TYR A 29 13.34 14.64 15.01
C TYR A 29 12.40 14.28 16.16
N PHE A 30 12.17 12.98 16.32
CA PHE A 30 11.50 12.40 17.48
C PHE A 30 12.52 12.12 18.60
N PRO A 31 12.09 11.91 19.85
CA PRO A 31 13.01 11.67 20.98
C PRO A 31 13.99 10.50 20.77
N HIS A 32 13.55 9.47 20.04
CA HIS A 32 14.32 8.22 19.89
C HIS A 32 14.75 7.93 18.45
N MET A 33 14.27 8.69 17.46
CA MET A 33 14.65 8.48 16.06
C MET A 33 14.46 9.75 15.23
N PRO A 34 15.33 10.04 14.28
CA PRO A 34 15.05 10.98 13.21
C PRO A 34 14.27 10.29 12.08
N LEU A 35 13.23 10.95 11.57
CA LEU A 35 12.62 10.64 10.28
C LEU A 35 13.23 11.57 9.24
N MET A 36 14.07 11.04 8.37
CA MET A 36 14.68 11.79 7.28
C MET A 36 13.82 11.71 6.01
N LEU A 37 13.68 12.82 5.33
CA LEU A 37 12.92 12.95 4.08
C LEU A 37 13.89 13.38 2.98
N GLY A 38 13.86 12.69 1.86
CA GLY A 38 14.73 13.01 0.74
C GLY A 38 14.15 12.57 -0.59
N GLY A 39 14.59 13.19 -1.67
CA GLY A 39 14.27 12.73 -3.02
C GLY A 39 15.10 11.52 -3.41
N ALA A 40 14.62 10.73 -4.36
CA ALA A 40 15.35 9.61 -4.92
C ALA A 40 16.43 10.11 -5.89
N ASN A 41 17.63 10.32 -5.38
CA ASN A 41 18.81 10.70 -6.15
C ASN A 41 20.07 10.04 -5.58
N THR A 42 21.13 10.00 -6.37
CA THR A 42 22.40 9.34 -6.03
C THR A 42 23.02 9.89 -4.75
N SER A 43 22.96 11.19 -4.52
CA SER A 43 23.52 11.83 -3.31
C SER A 43 22.80 11.27 -2.07
N ASN A 44 21.47 11.32 -2.04
CA ASN A 44 20.71 10.78 -0.92
C ASN A 44 20.88 9.27 -0.75
N ALA A 45 21.10 8.51 -1.83
CA ALA A 45 21.35 7.08 -1.77
C ALA A 45 22.69 6.72 -1.10
N GLN A 46 23.65 7.67 -1.06
CA GLN A 46 25.01 7.43 -0.56
C GLN A 46 25.30 8.03 0.83
N GLU A 47 24.39 8.86 1.40
CA GLU A 47 24.75 9.69 2.54
C GLU A 47 24.91 8.96 3.87
N LYS A 48 23.86 8.31 4.37
CA LYS A 48 23.84 7.85 5.78
C LYS A 48 23.28 6.45 5.92
N SER A 49 23.87 5.64 6.80
CA SER A 49 23.27 4.38 7.23
C SER A 49 21.96 4.63 7.97
N VAL A 50 20.94 3.86 7.65
CA VAL A 50 19.62 3.91 8.27
C VAL A 50 19.21 2.51 8.74
N GLN A 51 18.37 2.44 9.73
CA GLN A 51 17.81 1.17 10.21
C GLN A 51 16.54 0.78 9.47
N VAL A 52 15.72 1.76 9.13
CA VAL A 52 14.49 1.56 8.35
C VAL A 52 14.58 2.45 7.13
N LEU A 53 14.35 1.86 5.98
CA LEU A 53 14.30 2.52 4.69
C LEU A 53 12.90 2.37 4.12
N PHE A 54 12.28 3.50 3.80
CA PHE A 54 11.01 3.53 3.08
C PHE A 54 11.24 4.17 1.71
N LEU A 55 10.99 3.42 0.65
CA LEU A 55 11.08 3.89 -0.72
C LEU A 55 9.68 3.86 -1.34
N ASP A 56 9.19 5.03 -1.71
CA ASP A 56 7.88 5.18 -2.34
C ASP A 56 8.04 5.40 -3.84
N GLU A 57 7.07 4.92 -4.63
CA GLU A 57 7.08 5.04 -6.10
C GLU A 57 8.34 4.47 -6.77
N CYS A 58 8.79 3.29 -6.30
CA CYS A 58 10.06 2.68 -6.71
C CYS A 58 10.20 2.45 -8.22
N TRP A 59 9.10 2.36 -8.96
CA TRP A 59 9.10 2.22 -10.41
C TRP A 59 9.76 3.40 -11.13
N GLN A 60 9.84 4.59 -10.50
CA GLN A 60 10.43 5.78 -11.10
C GLN A 60 11.96 5.81 -11.06
N TYR A 61 12.59 4.95 -10.25
CA TYR A 61 14.05 5.03 -10.01
C TYR A 61 14.69 3.66 -9.75
N SER A 62 14.39 2.70 -10.61
CA SER A 62 14.87 1.32 -10.47
C SER A 62 16.36 1.21 -10.20
N ASP A 63 17.19 1.97 -10.91
CA ASP A 63 18.65 1.92 -10.82
C ASP A 63 19.21 2.35 -9.45
N LEU A 64 18.40 3.01 -8.64
CA LEU A 64 18.78 3.49 -7.31
C LEU A 64 18.34 2.56 -6.18
N ILE A 65 17.47 1.58 -6.42
CA ILE A 65 16.94 0.70 -5.36
C ILE A 65 18.08 -0.01 -4.63
N THR A 66 18.96 -0.67 -5.35
CA THR A 66 20.12 -1.36 -4.79
C THR A 66 21.05 -0.39 -4.02
N GLN A 67 21.25 0.82 -4.52
CA GLN A 67 22.08 1.82 -3.84
C GLN A 67 21.45 2.26 -2.53
N PHE A 68 20.14 2.50 -2.51
CA PHE A 68 19.40 2.82 -1.28
C PHE A 68 19.45 1.66 -0.27
N LYS A 69 19.32 0.41 -0.72
CA LYS A 69 19.40 -0.78 0.16
C LYS A 69 20.77 -0.91 0.83
N LYS A 70 21.86 -0.47 0.20
CA LYS A 70 23.21 -0.43 0.82
C LYS A 70 23.27 0.40 2.09
N ARG A 71 22.38 1.37 2.28
CA ARG A 71 22.29 2.15 3.53
C ARG A 71 21.88 1.33 4.75
N LEU A 72 21.34 0.13 4.55
CA LEU A 72 20.96 -0.81 5.60
C LEU A 72 22.14 -1.74 6.00
N HIS A 73 23.22 -1.78 5.21
CA HIS A 73 24.27 -2.80 5.31
C HIS A 73 24.93 -2.86 6.70
N ASP A 74 25.09 -1.72 7.36
CA ASP A 74 25.70 -1.65 8.69
C ASP A 74 24.73 -1.99 9.83
N ARG A 75 23.50 -2.41 9.50
CA ARG A 75 22.45 -2.71 10.46
C ARG A 75 22.00 -4.15 10.34
N TRP A 76 22.33 -4.98 11.33
CA TRP A 76 21.94 -6.39 11.38
C TRP A 76 20.41 -6.60 11.33
N ASN A 77 19.65 -5.62 11.81
CA ASN A 77 18.18 -5.59 11.82
C ASN A 77 17.62 -4.50 10.88
N GLY A 78 18.34 -4.20 9.80
CA GLY A 78 17.89 -3.24 8.79
C GLY A 78 16.64 -3.74 8.08
N TYR A 79 15.69 -2.85 7.85
CA TYR A 79 14.43 -3.14 7.19
C TYR A 79 14.17 -2.16 6.03
N ALA A 80 13.76 -2.69 4.87
CA ALA A 80 13.32 -1.90 3.73
C ALA A 80 11.86 -2.18 3.40
N LEU A 81 11.09 -1.12 3.23
CA LEU A 81 9.75 -1.17 2.65
C LEU A 81 9.77 -0.43 1.30
N LEU A 82 9.46 -1.15 0.25
CA LEU A 82 9.37 -0.64 -1.11
C LEU A 82 7.91 -0.64 -1.53
N THR A 83 7.40 0.51 -1.96
CA THR A 83 6.06 0.62 -2.53
C THR A 83 6.13 1.05 -3.98
N SER A 84 5.27 0.50 -4.81
CA SER A 84 5.25 0.79 -6.23
C SER A 84 3.89 0.47 -6.83
N GLN A 85 3.60 1.05 -7.97
CA GLN A 85 2.58 0.56 -8.89
C GLN A 85 3.20 -0.41 -9.90
N SER A 86 2.37 -1.03 -10.75
CA SER A 86 2.85 -1.85 -11.88
C SER A 86 3.68 -1.01 -12.85
N PHE A 87 4.65 -1.64 -13.49
CA PHE A 87 5.61 -1.01 -14.39
C PHE A 87 5.95 -1.99 -15.53
N GLU A 88 6.63 -1.47 -16.56
CA GLU A 88 7.12 -2.29 -17.68
C GLU A 88 8.43 -3.00 -17.33
N GLU A 89 8.57 -4.24 -17.75
CA GLU A 89 9.81 -5.01 -17.57
C GLU A 89 10.84 -4.70 -18.71
N PRO A 90 12.15 -4.86 -18.45
CA PRO A 90 12.78 -5.32 -17.21
C PRO A 90 12.92 -4.19 -16.18
N HIS A 91 12.77 -4.53 -14.90
CA HIS A 91 12.88 -3.57 -13.81
C HIS A 91 13.50 -4.22 -12.57
N GLN A 92 14.38 -3.50 -11.85
CA GLN A 92 15.06 -4.00 -10.66
C GLN A 92 14.07 -4.45 -9.56
N LEU A 93 12.93 -3.78 -9.45
CA LEU A 93 11.89 -4.16 -8.49
C LEU A 93 11.26 -5.52 -8.81
N THR A 94 11.20 -5.92 -10.08
CA THR A 94 10.74 -7.26 -10.48
C THR A 94 11.67 -8.34 -9.95
N GLU A 95 12.98 -8.11 -9.98
CA GLU A 95 13.97 -9.05 -9.45
C GLU A 95 13.84 -9.17 -7.93
N GLU A 96 13.64 -8.04 -7.23
CA GLU A 96 13.39 -8.03 -5.79
C GLU A 96 12.11 -8.81 -5.44
N TRP A 97 11.03 -8.61 -6.19
CA TRP A 97 9.78 -9.33 -6.02
C TRP A 97 9.95 -10.85 -6.22
N ARG A 98 10.56 -11.25 -7.33
CA ARG A 98 10.77 -12.65 -7.69
C ARG A 98 11.76 -13.39 -6.77
N SER A 99 12.61 -12.66 -6.05
CA SER A 99 13.55 -13.25 -5.09
C SER A 99 12.92 -13.57 -3.73
N GLY A 100 11.73 -13.07 -3.47
CA GLY A 100 11.01 -13.22 -2.22
C GLY A 100 9.90 -14.26 -2.27
N GLU A 101 9.18 -14.38 -1.17
CA GLU A 101 7.93 -15.12 -1.09
C GLU A 101 6.77 -14.21 -1.52
N GLU A 102 5.94 -14.69 -2.44
CA GLU A 102 4.80 -13.95 -2.95
C GLU A 102 3.58 -14.15 -2.06
N PHE A 103 2.99 -13.05 -1.59
CA PHE A 103 1.76 -13.05 -0.82
C PHE A 103 0.66 -12.32 -1.58
N GLN A 104 -0.52 -12.88 -1.54
CA GLN A 104 -1.73 -12.29 -2.11
C GLN A 104 -2.73 -11.98 -1.01
N TRP A 105 -3.39 -10.82 -1.12
CA TRP A 105 -4.47 -10.47 -0.22
C TRP A 105 -5.71 -11.28 -0.59
N CYS A 106 -6.15 -12.14 0.31
CA CYS A 106 -7.32 -13.01 0.12
C CYS A 106 -8.34 -12.77 1.21
N HIS A 107 -9.61 -13.06 0.93
CA HIS A 107 -10.67 -13.07 1.94
C HIS A 107 -11.39 -14.43 1.95
N SER A 108 -11.85 -14.85 3.12
CA SER A 108 -12.70 -16.03 3.25
C SER A 108 -14.15 -15.68 2.90
N CYS A 109 -14.74 -16.43 1.99
CA CYS A 109 -16.14 -16.24 1.60
C CYS A 109 -17.07 -16.45 2.80
N PRO A 110 -18.05 -15.54 3.06
CA PRO A 110 -18.97 -15.70 4.18
C PRO A 110 -19.89 -16.93 4.09
N SER A 111 -20.09 -17.49 2.92
CA SER A 111 -21.01 -18.62 2.67
C SER A 111 -20.28 -19.94 2.63
N CYS A 112 -19.27 -20.10 1.77
CA CYS A 112 -18.58 -21.39 1.60
C CYS A 112 -17.25 -21.49 2.38
N SER A 113 -16.77 -20.40 2.98
CA SER A 113 -15.50 -20.31 3.70
C SER A 113 -14.24 -20.51 2.86
N GLU A 114 -14.37 -20.74 1.56
CA GLU A 114 -13.24 -20.82 0.65
C GLU A 114 -12.50 -19.48 0.56
N TRP A 115 -11.19 -19.55 0.37
CA TRP A 115 -10.35 -18.39 0.19
C TRP A 115 -10.46 -17.86 -1.23
N VAL A 116 -10.73 -16.58 -1.36
CA VAL A 116 -10.91 -15.89 -2.63
C VAL A 116 -9.86 -14.81 -2.77
N LYS A 117 -9.06 -14.87 -3.84
CA LYS A 117 -8.24 -13.78 -4.32
C LYS A 117 -9.14 -12.82 -5.10
N PRO A 118 -9.28 -11.55 -4.67
CA PRO A 118 -10.16 -10.61 -5.37
C PRO A 118 -9.72 -10.41 -6.82
N ALA A 119 -10.63 -10.55 -7.75
CA ALA A 119 -10.40 -10.31 -9.17
C ALA A 119 -11.49 -9.41 -9.75
N TRP A 120 -11.15 -8.60 -10.77
CA TRP A 120 -12.13 -7.72 -11.42
C TRP A 120 -13.29 -8.49 -12.05
N VAL A 121 -13.05 -9.71 -12.51
CA VAL A 121 -14.08 -10.56 -13.10
C VAL A 121 -15.18 -10.94 -12.09
N ASP A 122 -14.89 -10.90 -10.79
CA ASP A 122 -15.85 -11.23 -9.73
C ASP A 122 -16.68 -10.01 -9.28
N ILE A 123 -16.34 -8.82 -9.79
CA ILE A 123 -17.12 -7.61 -9.55
C ILE A 123 -18.21 -7.52 -10.62
N LYS A 124 -19.45 -7.54 -10.18
CA LYS A 124 -20.64 -7.46 -11.04
C LYS A 124 -21.38 -6.15 -10.79
N TYR A 125 -22.04 -5.68 -11.83
CA TYR A 125 -22.92 -4.51 -11.78
C TYR A 125 -24.00 -4.62 -12.88
N GLU A 126 -25.06 -3.83 -12.76
CA GLU A 126 -26.12 -3.77 -13.76
C GLU A 126 -25.91 -2.56 -14.68
N GLU A 127 -26.24 -2.71 -15.97
CA GLU A 127 -26.21 -1.58 -16.88
C GLU A 127 -27.33 -0.58 -16.53
N CYS A 128 -26.93 0.52 -15.93
CA CYS A 128 -27.83 1.61 -15.56
C CYS A 128 -27.64 2.78 -16.53
N LYS A 129 -28.25 2.67 -17.73
CA LYS A 129 -28.25 3.74 -18.74
C LYS A 129 -29.63 4.39 -18.83
N ASN A 130 -29.65 5.70 -19.13
CA ASN A 130 -30.85 6.42 -19.44
C ASN A 130 -31.31 6.13 -20.89
N LYS A 131 -32.45 6.68 -21.30
CA LYS A 131 -33.01 6.50 -22.65
C LYS A 131 -32.07 7.01 -23.78
N ASN A 132 -31.13 7.89 -23.46
CA ASN A 132 -30.16 8.45 -24.39
C ASN A 132 -28.83 7.63 -24.42
N GLY A 133 -28.74 6.53 -23.69
CA GLY A 133 -27.52 5.70 -23.60
C GLY A 133 -26.48 6.20 -22.63
N GLU A 134 -26.72 7.27 -21.89
CA GLU A 134 -25.77 7.82 -20.92
C GLU A 134 -25.84 7.06 -19.57
N TRP A 135 -24.69 6.88 -18.95
CA TRP A 135 -24.60 6.18 -17.67
C TRP A 135 -25.24 6.96 -16.52
N ASN A 136 -26.14 6.32 -15.81
CA ASN A 136 -26.61 6.80 -14.51
C ASN A 136 -25.71 6.23 -13.39
N TRP A 137 -24.63 6.94 -13.09
CA TRP A 137 -23.63 6.52 -12.10
C TRP A 137 -24.22 6.32 -10.71
N GLY A 138 -25.20 7.15 -10.32
CA GLY A 138 -25.86 7.04 -9.02
C GLY A 138 -26.69 5.78 -8.85
N ALA A 139 -27.28 5.29 -9.94
CA ALA A 139 -27.99 4.01 -9.97
C ALA A 139 -26.99 2.84 -10.03
N LEU A 140 -25.99 2.92 -10.91
CA LEU A 140 -24.97 1.88 -11.11
C LEU A 140 -24.26 1.52 -9.81
N VAL A 141 -23.78 2.51 -9.06
CA VAL A 141 -23.05 2.28 -7.79
C VAL A 141 -23.85 1.43 -6.80
N LYS A 142 -25.17 1.50 -6.83
CA LYS A 142 -26.05 0.72 -5.94
C LYS A 142 -26.17 -0.75 -6.37
N THR A 143 -25.77 -1.09 -7.58
CA THR A 143 -25.84 -2.45 -8.12
C THR A 143 -24.50 -3.19 -8.06
N VAL A 144 -23.41 -2.48 -7.72
CA VAL A 144 -22.07 -3.06 -7.62
C VAL A 144 -22.05 -4.11 -6.50
N ARG A 145 -21.53 -5.26 -6.82
CA ARG A 145 -21.44 -6.40 -5.90
C ARG A 145 -20.24 -7.28 -6.25
N HIS A 146 -19.75 -8.00 -5.27
CA HIS A 146 -18.77 -9.06 -5.47
C HIS A 146 -19.51 -10.41 -5.44
N GLU A 147 -19.23 -11.28 -6.41
CA GLU A 147 -19.75 -12.65 -6.47
C GLU A 147 -18.61 -13.63 -6.21
N CYS A 148 -18.80 -14.51 -5.24
CA CYS A 148 -17.80 -15.54 -4.92
C CYS A 148 -17.63 -16.49 -6.11
N PRO A 149 -16.40 -16.70 -6.65
CA PRO A 149 -16.20 -17.57 -7.80
C PRO A 149 -16.45 -19.05 -7.50
N HIS A 150 -16.45 -19.46 -6.22
CA HIS A 150 -16.66 -20.84 -5.80
C HIS A 150 -18.12 -21.21 -5.59
N CYS A 151 -18.93 -20.31 -5.02
CA CYS A 151 -20.31 -20.66 -4.64
C CYS A 151 -21.37 -19.66 -5.13
N GLY A 152 -20.97 -18.60 -5.83
CA GLY A 152 -21.89 -17.56 -6.30
C GLY A 152 -22.48 -16.67 -5.22
N HIS A 153 -22.00 -16.74 -3.96
CA HIS A 153 -22.47 -15.87 -2.89
C HIS A 153 -22.25 -14.41 -3.25
N VAL A 154 -23.31 -13.60 -3.10
CA VAL A 154 -23.30 -12.18 -3.45
C VAL A 154 -23.04 -11.32 -2.22
N THR A 155 -22.02 -10.50 -2.30
CA THR A 155 -21.68 -9.48 -1.29
C THR A 155 -21.87 -8.09 -1.89
N PRO A 156 -22.83 -7.28 -1.40
CA PRO A 156 -23.07 -5.94 -1.92
C PRO A 156 -21.91 -4.99 -1.59
N ASP A 157 -21.65 -4.03 -2.47
CA ASP A 157 -20.58 -3.04 -2.28
C ASP A 157 -21.01 -1.93 -1.29
N THR A 158 -21.13 -2.28 -0.02
CA THR A 158 -21.42 -1.35 1.08
C THR A 158 -20.25 -1.25 2.04
N THR A 159 -20.14 -0.15 2.76
CA THR A 159 -19.09 0.04 3.79
C THR A 159 -19.11 -1.08 4.84
N ALA A 160 -20.31 -1.52 5.26
CA ALA A 160 -20.45 -2.59 6.24
C ALA A 160 -19.96 -3.93 5.69
N ALA A 161 -20.34 -4.27 4.45
CA ALA A 161 -19.93 -5.51 3.79
C ALA A 161 -18.41 -5.53 3.53
N ARG A 162 -17.82 -4.42 3.06
CA ARG A 162 -16.36 -4.30 2.89
C ARG A 162 -15.61 -4.50 4.21
N ARG A 163 -16.08 -3.89 5.31
CA ARG A 163 -15.49 -4.11 6.65
C ARG A 163 -15.58 -5.57 7.09
N ALA A 164 -16.71 -6.21 6.88
CA ALA A 164 -16.90 -7.62 7.23
C ALA A 164 -15.96 -8.53 6.42
N LEU A 165 -15.78 -8.28 5.12
CA LEU A 165 -14.80 -9.00 4.31
C LEU A 165 -13.36 -8.74 4.78
N THR A 166 -12.99 -7.49 5.07
CA THR A 166 -11.64 -7.15 5.58
C THR A 166 -11.32 -7.85 6.90
N GLN A 167 -12.28 -8.02 7.79
CA GLN A 167 -12.10 -8.78 9.03
C GLN A 167 -11.88 -10.28 8.82
N ARG A 168 -12.20 -10.79 7.63
CA ARG A 168 -12.03 -12.18 7.21
C ARG A 168 -10.91 -12.32 6.17
N SER A 169 -10.04 -11.35 6.07
CA SER A 169 -8.98 -11.29 5.06
C SER A 169 -7.62 -11.45 5.69
N GLU A 170 -6.71 -12.06 4.95
CA GLU A 170 -5.30 -12.18 5.33
C GLU A 170 -4.39 -12.23 4.08
N TRP A 171 -3.11 -12.01 4.28
CA TRP A 171 -2.08 -12.27 3.29
C TRP A 171 -1.78 -13.76 3.26
N ARG A 172 -1.87 -14.37 2.08
CA ARG A 172 -1.60 -15.79 1.87
C ARG A 172 -0.51 -15.97 0.82
N SER A 173 0.44 -16.87 1.08
CA SER A 173 1.40 -17.30 0.06
C SER A 173 0.70 -18.11 -1.04
N GLU A 174 1.13 -17.91 -2.28
CA GLU A 174 0.68 -18.73 -3.42
C GLU A 174 1.27 -20.14 -3.38
#